data_2c6fa8c5e3e6f6ff32570f1ff4d00163
#
_entry.id   2c6fa8c5e3e6f6ff32570f1ff4d00163
#
_cell.length_a   1.000
_cell.length_b   1.000
_cell.length_c   1.000
_cell.angle_alpha   90.00
_cell.angle_beta   90.00
_cell.angle_gamma   90.00
#
_symmetry.space_group_name_H-M   'P 1'
#
loop_
_entity.id
_entity.type
_entity.pdbx_description
1 polymer ?
#
loop_
_entity_poly.entity_id
_entity_poly.type
_entity_poly.pdbx_seq_one_letter_code
_entity_poly.pdbx_strand_id
1 'polypeptide(L)'
;MQTPSYKTALIVGAGEGLSASLARLLSREKIRVALAARKIEKLGALCTETGARAFACDATNADDVERLFGQVEREIATPDLVVYNASGRARGPFTDLAPADVANAIAVSAFGGFLVAQQAVKRMLPNRHGAILFTGASASVKGYAQSAPFAMGKFALRGLAQSMARELSPQGIHVAHFVIDGGIRSAARTEHADRPDSMLDPDAIALSYWNVLQQPRSAWTWELELRPWVEKF
;
A
#
# COMPACT_ATOMS: atom_id res chain seq x y z
N MET A 1 -15.38 1.24 -23.65
CA MET A 1 -14.74 0.27 -22.72
C MET A 1 -15.30 0.54 -21.35
N GLN A 2 -15.70 -0.50 -20.60
CA GLN A 2 -16.17 -0.30 -19.23
C GLN A 2 -14.97 -0.01 -18.32
N THR A 3 -15.02 1.10 -17.60
CA THR A 3 -14.08 1.40 -16.52
C THR A 3 -14.28 0.39 -15.40
N PRO A 4 -13.21 -0.19 -14.82
CA PRO A 4 -13.34 -1.09 -13.68
C PRO A 4 -14.06 -0.38 -12.53
N SER A 5 -15.01 -1.06 -11.89
CA SER A 5 -15.78 -0.52 -10.77
C SER A 5 -15.46 -1.32 -9.52
N TYR A 6 -14.81 -0.68 -8.55
CA TYR A 6 -14.52 -1.25 -7.22
C TYR A 6 -15.57 -0.77 -6.22
N LYS A 7 -15.92 -1.62 -5.25
CA LYS A 7 -16.99 -1.35 -4.27
C LYS A 7 -16.49 -1.32 -2.83
N THR A 8 -15.44 -2.09 -2.52
CA THR A 8 -14.93 -2.24 -1.16
C THR A 8 -13.42 -2.30 -1.18
N ALA A 9 -12.78 -1.35 -0.50
CA ALA A 9 -11.34 -1.26 -0.37
C ALA A 9 -10.88 -1.67 1.02
N LEU A 10 -9.78 -2.42 1.09
CA LEU A 10 -9.03 -2.70 2.30
C LEU A 10 -7.64 -2.05 2.18
N ILE A 11 -7.31 -1.12 3.09
CA ILE A 11 -6.00 -0.47 3.17
C ILE A 11 -5.26 -1.03 4.39
N VAL A 12 -4.20 -1.80 4.16
CA VAL A 12 -3.37 -2.39 5.22
C VAL A 12 -2.12 -1.55 5.44
N GLY A 13 -1.81 -1.23 6.69
CA GLY A 13 -0.81 -0.24 7.08
C GLY A 13 -1.38 1.18 7.09
N ALA A 14 -2.62 1.31 7.59
CA ALA A 14 -3.32 2.58 7.68
C ALA A 14 -2.65 3.55 8.68
N GLY A 15 -2.61 4.84 8.31
CA GLY A 15 -2.05 5.94 9.10
C GLY A 15 -2.42 7.30 8.50
N GLU A 16 -1.89 8.37 9.09
CA GLU A 16 -2.26 9.77 8.78
C GLU A 16 -1.76 10.27 7.39
N GLY A 17 -0.80 9.59 6.78
CA GLY A 17 -0.22 10.02 5.48
C GLY A 17 -1.03 9.52 4.29
N LEU A 18 -0.32 8.88 3.35
CA LEU A 18 -0.88 8.36 2.10
C LEU A 18 -2.15 7.51 2.29
N SER A 19 -2.20 6.66 3.33
CA SER A 19 -3.39 5.85 3.62
C SER A 19 -4.63 6.71 3.92
N ALA A 20 -4.47 7.84 4.59
CA ALA A 20 -5.57 8.76 4.86
C ALA A 20 -6.07 9.45 3.59
N SER A 21 -5.15 9.91 2.74
CA SER A 21 -5.50 10.50 1.43
C SER A 21 -6.22 9.50 0.53
N LEU A 22 -5.74 8.25 0.49
CA LEU A 22 -6.43 7.16 -0.23
C LEU A 22 -7.83 6.90 0.34
N ALA A 23 -7.99 6.82 1.66
CA ALA A 23 -9.28 6.60 2.29
C ALA A 23 -10.29 7.71 1.94
N ARG A 24 -9.86 8.98 2.00
CA ARG A 24 -10.68 10.14 1.60
C ARG A 24 -11.09 10.08 0.14
N LEU A 25 -10.14 9.83 -0.75
CA LEU A 25 -10.41 9.74 -2.18
C LEU A 25 -11.38 8.61 -2.48
N LEU A 26 -11.12 7.39 -2.02
CA LEU A 26 -11.97 6.23 -2.28
C LEU A 26 -13.39 6.39 -1.70
N SER A 27 -13.52 7.00 -0.52
CA SER A 27 -14.84 7.30 0.06
C SER A 27 -15.62 8.33 -0.76
N ARG A 28 -14.96 9.36 -1.30
CA ARG A 28 -15.59 10.32 -2.24
C ARG A 28 -16.10 9.63 -3.51
N GLU A 29 -15.36 8.64 -3.99
CA GLU A 29 -15.72 7.80 -5.13
C GLU A 29 -16.73 6.69 -4.78
N LYS A 30 -17.37 6.77 -3.58
CA LYS A 30 -18.41 5.84 -3.11
C LYS A 30 -17.92 4.41 -2.86
N ILE A 31 -16.64 4.21 -2.69
CA ILE A 31 -16.06 2.92 -2.30
C ILE A 31 -16.06 2.84 -0.77
N ARG A 32 -16.58 1.74 -0.22
CA ARG A 32 -16.55 1.47 1.22
C ARG A 32 -15.13 1.11 1.64
N VAL A 33 -14.62 1.72 2.70
CA VAL A 33 -13.21 1.59 3.10
C VAL A 33 -13.07 0.87 4.42
N ALA A 34 -12.25 -0.18 4.44
CA ALA A 34 -11.70 -0.81 5.63
C ALA A 34 -10.25 -0.35 5.82
N LEU A 35 -9.90 0.03 7.04
CA LEU A 35 -8.55 0.47 7.43
C LEU A 35 -7.96 -0.55 8.40
N ALA A 36 -6.81 -1.14 8.10
CA ALA A 36 -6.14 -2.09 8.98
C ALA A 36 -4.80 -1.56 9.48
N ALA A 37 -4.61 -1.59 10.80
CA ALA A 37 -3.38 -1.20 11.47
C ALA A 37 -3.22 -1.95 12.79
N ARG A 38 -2.00 -2.02 13.34
CA ARG A 38 -1.76 -2.62 14.67
C ARG A 38 -2.41 -1.80 15.81
N LYS A 39 -2.47 -0.48 15.65
CA LYS A 39 -3.05 0.47 16.63
C LYS A 39 -4.11 1.30 15.91
N ILE A 40 -5.38 1.00 16.17
CA ILE A 40 -6.52 1.61 15.49
C ILE A 40 -7.02 2.90 16.16
N GLU A 41 -6.58 3.18 17.39
CA GLU A 41 -7.02 4.34 18.17
C GLU A 41 -6.74 5.66 17.45
N LYS A 42 -5.67 5.70 16.64
CA LYS A 42 -5.28 6.88 15.86
C LYS A 42 -6.12 7.07 14.59
N LEU A 43 -6.96 6.11 14.24
CA LEU A 43 -7.76 6.15 13.00
C LEU A 43 -9.17 6.72 13.23
N GLY A 44 -9.57 6.98 14.48
CA GLY A 44 -10.94 7.39 14.83
C GLY A 44 -11.42 8.62 14.07
N ALA A 45 -10.63 9.69 14.01
CA ALA A 45 -10.97 10.90 13.27
C ALA A 45 -11.16 10.63 11.76
N LEU A 46 -10.26 9.83 11.16
CA LEU A 46 -10.35 9.44 9.75
C LEU A 46 -11.60 8.58 9.48
N CYS A 47 -11.93 7.66 10.39
CA CYS A 47 -13.14 6.85 10.29
C CYS A 47 -14.40 7.72 10.33
N THR A 48 -14.46 8.69 11.24
CA THR A 48 -15.58 9.64 11.32
C THR A 48 -15.72 10.47 10.04
N GLU A 49 -14.60 10.97 9.52
CA GLU A 49 -14.56 11.80 8.31
C GLU A 49 -15.02 11.05 7.05
N THR A 50 -14.58 9.79 6.91
CA THR A 50 -14.72 9.02 5.66
C THR A 50 -15.81 7.96 5.69
N GLY A 51 -16.38 7.67 6.86
CA GLY A 51 -17.26 6.51 7.06
C GLY A 51 -16.52 5.17 7.02
N ALA A 52 -15.18 5.18 7.01
CA ALA A 52 -14.38 3.96 7.02
C ALA A 52 -14.47 3.24 8.37
N ARG A 53 -14.20 1.93 8.36
CA ARG A 53 -14.10 1.11 9.58
C ARG A 53 -12.66 0.67 9.82
N ALA A 54 -12.22 0.74 11.07
CA ALA A 54 -10.88 0.36 11.48
C ALA A 54 -10.86 -1.06 12.08
N PHE A 55 -9.82 -1.83 11.73
CA PHE A 55 -9.60 -3.20 12.17
C PHE A 55 -8.16 -3.37 12.67
N ALA A 56 -8.01 -3.98 13.85
CA ALA A 56 -6.68 -4.30 14.37
C ALA A 56 -6.10 -5.51 13.64
N CYS A 57 -4.88 -5.39 13.14
CA CYS A 57 -4.19 -6.47 12.44
C CYS A 57 -2.66 -6.26 12.48
N ASP A 58 -1.94 -7.31 12.85
CA ASP A 58 -0.53 -7.44 12.53
C ASP A 58 -0.39 -8.17 11.18
N ALA A 59 0.01 -7.43 10.15
CA ALA A 59 0.14 -8.00 8.80
C ALA A 59 1.23 -9.08 8.68
N THR A 60 2.10 -9.24 9.68
CA THR A 60 3.12 -10.30 9.71
C THR A 60 2.59 -11.63 10.26
N ASN A 61 1.40 -11.64 10.83
CA ASN A 61 0.75 -12.82 11.40
C ASN A 61 -0.35 -13.33 10.46
N ALA A 62 -0.22 -14.59 10.02
CA ALA A 62 -1.15 -15.19 9.06
C ALA A 62 -2.58 -15.30 9.59
N ASP A 63 -2.74 -15.66 10.87
CA ASP A 63 -4.06 -15.81 11.50
C ASP A 63 -4.74 -14.45 11.67
N ASP A 64 -3.98 -13.41 12.00
CA ASP A 64 -4.46 -12.03 12.07
C ASP A 64 -4.97 -11.55 10.70
N VAL A 65 -4.23 -11.84 9.65
CA VAL A 65 -4.61 -11.46 8.28
C VAL A 65 -5.86 -12.22 7.83
N GLU A 66 -5.95 -13.52 8.10
CA GLU A 66 -7.15 -14.30 7.76
C GLU A 66 -8.38 -13.78 8.54
N ARG A 67 -8.22 -13.53 9.84
CA ARG A 67 -9.26 -12.96 10.69
C ARG A 67 -9.69 -11.56 10.19
N LEU A 68 -8.74 -10.71 9.78
CA LEU A 68 -9.04 -9.39 9.21
C LEU A 68 -9.98 -9.51 8.00
N PHE A 69 -9.66 -10.35 7.03
CA PHE A 69 -10.51 -10.51 5.85
C PHE A 69 -11.91 -11.03 6.23
N GLY A 70 -12.01 -12.02 7.12
CA GLY A 70 -13.30 -12.50 7.62
C GLY A 70 -14.11 -11.43 8.37
N GLN A 71 -13.47 -10.53 9.12
CA GLN A 71 -14.14 -9.40 9.77
C GLN A 71 -14.64 -8.37 8.75
N VAL A 72 -13.79 -7.99 7.80
CA VAL A 72 -14.17 -7.03 6.74
C VAL A 72 -15.34 -7.57 5.91
N GLU A 73 -15.34 -8.85 5.57
CA GLU A 73 -16.43 -9.51 4.83
C GLU A 73 -17.76 -9.45 5.58
N ARG A 74 -17.75 -9.77 6.87
CA ARG A 74 -18.96 -9.74 7.70
C ARG A 74 -19.50 -8.33 7.95
N GLU A 75 -18.60 -7.36 8.12
CA GLU A 75 -18.98 -6.02 8.60
C GLU A 75 -19.16 -5.01 7.47
N ILE A 76 -18.55 -5.24 6.33
CA ILE A 76 -18.61 -4.34 5.15
C ILE A 76 -19.01 -5.11 3.91
N ALA A 77 -18.10 -5.87 3.33
CA ALA A 77 -18.22 -6.85 2.24
C ALA A 77 -16.84 -7.39 1.87
N THR A 78 -16.78 -8.38 0.98
CA THR A 78 -15.52 -8.88 0.39
C THR A 78 -14.77 -7.75 -0.33
N PRO A 79 -13.52 -7.46 0.03
CA PRO A 79 -12.73 -6.44 -0.65
C PRO A 79 -12.43 -6.85 -2.11
N ASP A 80 -12.73 -5.96 -3.04
CA ASP A 80 -12.35 -6.04 -4.45
C ASP A 80 -11.18 -5.10 -4.81
N LEU A 81 -10.76 -4.28 -3.84
CA LEU A 81 -9.56 -3.46 -3.89
C LEU A 81 -8.76 -3.64 -2.60
N VAL A 82 -7.47 -3.95 -2.73
CA VAL A 82 -6.55 -4.03 -1.58
C VAL A 82 -5.34 -3.14 -1.82
N VAL A 83 -5.01 -2.30 -0.85
CA VAL A 83 -3.79 -1.49 -0.84
C VAL A 83 -2.90 -1.95 0.30
N TYR A 84 -1.69 -2.41 -0.02
CA TYR A 84 -0.68 -2.73 0.97
C TYR A 84 0.30 -1.58 1.12
N ASN A 85 0.20 -0.85 2.24
CA ASN A 85 1.00 0.33 2.56
C ASN A 85 1.87 0.15 3.82
N ALA A 86 1.85 -1.03 4.46
CA ALA A 86 2.68 -1.30 5.61
C ALA A 86 4.17 -1.35 5.24
N SER A 87 5.02 -0.87 6.14
CA SER A 87 6.46 -0.80 5.92
C SER A 87 7.22 -0.92 7.23
N GLY A 88 8.20 -1.81 7.27
CA GLY A 88 9.18 -1.95 8.35
C GLY A 88 10.47 -1.22 8.00
N ARG A 89 11.11 -0.61 8.99
CA ARG A 89 12.40 0.07 8.84
C ARG A 89 13.29 -0.22 10.03
N ALA A 90 14.55 -0.52 9.76
CA ALA A 90 15.65 -0.41 10.71
C ALA A 90 16.78 0.36 10.02
N ARG A 91 17.42 1.26 10.71
CA ARG A 91 18.49 2.12 10.18
C ARG A 91 19.72 2.07 11.08
N GLY A 92 20.87 2.15 10.50
CA GLY A 92 22.14 2.21 11.19
C GLY A 92 23.30 1.67 10.37
N PRO A 93 24.54 1.79 10.86
CA PRO A 93 25.70 1.13 10.28
C PRO A 93 25.44 -0.37 10.12
N PHE A 94 25.91 -0.95 9.03
CA PHE A 94 25.63 -2.36 8.70
C PHE A 94 26.06 -3.33 9.82
N THR A 95 27.16 -3.02 10.49
CA THR A 95 27.71 -3.82 11.61
C THR A 95 26.83 -3.79 12.87
N ASP A 96 26.00 -2.76 13.02
CA ASP A 96 25.25 -2.51 14.25
C ASP A 96 23.76 -2.91 14.12
N LEU A 97 23.36 -3.36 12.93
CA LEU A 97 21.99 -3.79 12.69
C LEU A 97 21.67 -5.09 13.46
N ALA A 98 20.73 -5.04 14.36
CA ALA A 98 20.25 -6.23 15.05
C ALA A 98 19.53 -7.18 14.07
N PRO A 99 19.91 -8.47 14.00
CA PRO A 99 19.27 -9.42 13.08
C PRO A 99 17.75 -9.52 13.22
N ALA A 100 17.22 -9.39 14.44
CA ALA A 100 15.79 -9.40 14.70
C ALA A 100 15.07 -8.20 14.06
N ASP A 101 15.67 -7.01 14.10
CA ASP A 101 15.11 -5.81 13.47
C ASP A 101 15.12 -5.91 11.94
N VAL A 102 16.18 -6.52 11.39
CA VAL A 102 16.27 -6.81 9.96
C VAL A 102 15.17 -7.77 9.53
N ALA A 103 15.02 -8.88 10.25
CA ALA A 103 13.98 -9.87 9.99
C ALA A 103 12.58 -9.24 10.07
N ASN A 104 12.30 -8.45 11.10
CA ASN A 104 11.03 -7.75 11.26
C ASN A 104 10.76 -6.73 10.14
N ALA A 105 11.78 -5.98 9.70
CA ALA A 105 11.63 -5.02 8.61
C ALA A 105 11.23 -5.72 7.29
N ILE A 106 11.82 -6.87 7.00
CA ILE A 106 11.47 -7.69 5.84
C ILE A 106 10.06 -8.30 6.01
N ALA A 107 9.78 -8.85 7.19
CA ALA A 107 8.48 -9.44 7.50
C ALA A 107 7.35 -8.42 7.28
N VAL A 108 7.47 -7.21 7.84
CA VAL A 108 6.46 -6.16 7.66
C VAL A 108 6.40 -5.67 6.22
N SER A 109 7.53 -5.48 5.54
CA SER A 109 7.53 -4.86 4.20
C SER A 109 7.11 -5.83 3.09
N ALA A 110 7.50 -7.10 3.16
CA ALA A 110 7.34 -8.07 2.08
C ALA A 110 6.46 -9.26 2.45
N PHE A 111 6.77 -9.98 3.53
CA PHE A 111 6.01 -11.18 3.90
C PHE A 111 4.55 -10.86 4.27
N GLY A 112 4.32 -9.77 5.00
CA GLY A 112 2.96 -9.29 5.26
C GLY A 112 2.21 -8.90 3.99
N GLY A 113 2.94 -8.33 3.00
CA GLY A 113 2.38 -8.08 1.67
C GLY A 113 1.93 -9.35 0.97
N PHE A 114 2.71 -10.42 1.07
CA PHE A 114 2.34 -11.74 0.56
C PHE A 114 1.10 -12.30 1.26
N LEU A 115 1.06 -12.30 2.59
CA LEU A 115 -0.08 -12.82 3.36
C LEU A 115 -1.39 -12.11 2.99
N VAL A 116 -1.36 -10.78 2.96
CA VAL A 116 -2.51 -9.95 2.60
C VAL A 116 -2.94 -10.20 1.16
N ALA A 117 -1.98 -10.22 0.24
CA ALA A 117 -2.26 -10.46 -1.17
C ALA A 117 -2.84 -11.87 -1.41
N GLN A 118 -2.33 -12.90 -0.74
CA GLN A 118 -2.84 -14.26 -0.85
C GLN A 118 -4.32 -14.36 -0.44
N GLN A 119 -4.70 -13.72 0.67
CA GLN A 119 -6.10 -13.70 1.13
C GLN A 119 -7.00 -12.91 0.17
N ALA A 120 -6.49 -11.81 -0.40
CA ALA A 120 -7.19 -11.04 -1.41
C ALA A 120 -7.43 -11.86 -2.69
N VAL A 121 -6.38 -12.47 -3.22
CA VAL A 121 -6.43 -13.27 -4.45
C VAL A 121 -7.41 -14.44 -4.34
N LYS A 122 -7.39 -15.19 -3.22
CA LYS A 122 -8.35 -16.29 -2.98
C LYS A 122 -9.81 -15.84 -3.15
N ARG A 123 -10.13 -14.59 -2.82
CA ARG A 123 -11.47 -14.01 -2.87
C ARG A 123 -11.81 -13.33 -4.21
N MET A 124 -10.82 -12.79 -4.89
CA MET A 124 -10.98 -12.07 -6.15
C MET A 124 -11.03 -13.02 -7.37
N LEU A 125 -10.28 -14.11 -7.35
CA LEU A 125 -10.16 -15.05 -8.48
C LEU A 125 -11.50 -15.65 -8.93
N PRO A 126 -12.42 -16.08 -8.05
CA PRO A 126 -13.70 -16.65 -8.47
C PRO A 126 -14.52 -15.69 -9.36
N ASN A 127 -14.39 -14.39 -9.12
CA ASN A 127 -15.10 -13.34 -9.87
C ASN A 127 -14.26 -12.77 -11.04
N ARG A 128 -12.99 -13.17 -11.17
CA ARG A 128 -12.03 -12.64 -12.15
C ARG A 128 -12.01 -11.10 -12.15
N HIS A 129 -12.10 -10.51 -10.97
CA HIS A 129 -12.20 -9.07 -10.76
C HIS A 129 -11.57 -8.68 -9.42
N GLY A 130 -10.75 -7.64 -9.45
CA GLY A 130 -10.11 -7.05 -8.29
C GLY A 130 -8.83 -6.31 -8.63
N ALA A 131 -8.33 -5.54 -7.65
CA ALA A 131 -7.03 -4.90 -7.75
C ALA A 131 -6.24 -5.00 -6.45
N ILE A 132 -4.93 -5.18 -6.56
CA ILE A 132 -3.99 -5.20 -5.44
C ILE A 132 -2.86 -4.21 -5.75
N LEU A 133 -2.76 -3.17 -4.92
CA LEU A 133 -1.80 -2.09 -5.08
C LEU A 133 -0.77 -2.14 -3.95
N PHE A 134 0.50 -2.18 -4.31
CA PHE A 134 1.61 -2.21 -3.36
C PHE A 134 2.34 -0.87 -3.31
N THR A 135 2.46 -0.28 -2.12
CA THR A 135 3.26 0.92 -1.90
C THR A 135 4.73 0.56 -1.76
N GLY A 136 5.48 0.81 -2.81
CA GLY A 136 6.93 0.74 -2.83
C GLY A 136 7.59 2.01 -2.28
N ALA A 137 8.85 2.18 -2.63
CA ALA A 137 9.67 3.34 -2.31
C ALA A 137 10.85 3.40 -3.29
N SER A 138 11.65 4.47 -3.27
CA SER A 138 12.98 4.48 -3.92
C SER A 138 13.79 3.23 -3.57
N ALA A 139 13.65 2.75 -2.33
CA ALA A 139 14.28 1.52 -1.85
C ALA A 139 13.76 0.24 -2.51
N SER A 140 12.78 0.30 -3.40
CA SER A 140 12.37 -0.82 -4.25
C SER A 140 13.27 -1.03 -5.48
N VAL A 141 14.05 -0.01 -5.85
CA VAL A 141 14.85 0.02 -7.08
C VAL A 141 16.32 0.41 -6.85
N LYS A 142 16.64 0.97 -5.67
CA LYS A 142 18.02 1.35 -5.31
C LYS A 142 18.26 1.19 -3.80
N GLY A 143 19.49 0.79 -3.43
CA GLY A 143 19.92 0.70 -2.03
C GLY A 143 20.51 2.03 -1.55
N TYR A 144 20.41 2.28 -0.25
CA TYR A 144 21.02 3.44 0.40
C TYR A 144 21.90 3.01 1.57
N ALA A 145 22.96 3.76 1.83
CA ALA A 145 23.78 3.56 3.03
C ALA A 145 22.87 3.57 4.28
N GLN A 146 23.21 2.73 5.25
CA GLN A 146 22.50 2.60 6.52
C GLN A 146 21.01 2.25 6.42
N SER A 147 20.56 1.71 5.28
CA SER A 147 19.13 1.38 5.00
C SER A 147 18.95 -0.02 4.41
N ALA A 148 19.90 -0.93 4.63
CA ALA A 148 19.85 -2.28 4.07
C ALA A 148 18.53 -3.03 4.35
N PRO A 149 17.98 -3.07 5.59
CA PRO A 149 16.73 -3.78 5.87
C PRO A 149 15.52 -3.22 5.11
N PHE A 150 15.47 -1.91 4.93
CA PHE A 150 14.41 -1.27 4.17
C PHE A 150 14.48 -1.60 2.68
N ALA A 151 15.69 -1.57 2.10
CA ALA A 151 15.92 -1.97 0.71
C ALA A 151 15.57 -3.45 0.51
N MET A 152 16.06 -4.36 1.36
CA MET A 152 15.72 -5.79 1.30
C MET A 152 14.20 -6.02 1.26
N GLY A 153 13.45 -5.38 2.16
CA GLY A 153 12.00 -5.52 2.22
C GLY A 153 11.29 -4.94 1.00
N LYS A 154 11.72 -3.78 0.50
CA LYS A 154 11.07 -3.11 -0.65
C LYS A 154 11.42 -3.74 -2.00
N PHE A 155 12.64 -4.23 -2.20
CA PHE A 155 12.98 -5.05 -3.37
C PHE A 155 12.18 -6.36 -3.38
N ALA A 156 12.07 -7.04 -2.23
CA ALA A 156 11.27 -8.25 -2.12
C ALA A 156 9.78 -7.98 -2.42
N LEU A 157 9.19 -6.88 -1.92
CA LEU A 157 7.82 -6.49 -2.22
C LEU A 157 7.62 -6.20 -3.72
N ARG A 158 8.59 -5.55 -4.37
CA ARG A 158 8.57 -5.32 -5.82
C ARG A 158 8.61 -6.63 -6.60
N GLY A 159 9.47 -7.56 -6.21
CA GLY A 159 9.56 -8.90 -6.81
C GLY A 159 8.25 -9.67 -6.69
N LEU A 160 7.62 -9.63 -5.52
CA LEU A 160 6.28 -10.19 -5.28
C LEU A 160 5.24 -9.57 -6.24
N ALA A 161 5.14 -8.26 -6.28
CA ALA A 161 4.18 -7.55 -7.13
C ALA A 161 4.38 -7.88 -8.62
N GLN A 162 5.63 -7.95 -9.09
CA GLN A 162 5.97 -8.28 -10.47
C GLN A 162 5.57 -9.72 -10.84
N SER A 163 5.82 -10.68 -9.94
CA SER A 163 5.42 -12.08 -10.13
C SER A 163 3.90 -12.20 -10.20
N MET A 164 3.21 -11.59 -9.24
CA MET A 164 1.74 -11.59 -9.18
C MET A 164 1.11 -10.91 -10.40
N ALA A 165 1.67 -9.80 -10.87
CA ALA A 165 1.14 -9.11 -12.06
C ALA A 165 1.17 -10.03 -13.29
N ARG A 166 2.25 -10.78 -13.50
CA ARG A 166 2.36 -11.74 -14.61
C ARG A 166 1.38 -12.89 -14.50
N GLU A 167 1.20 -13.43 -13.32
CA GLU A 167 0.33 -14.58 -13.06
C GLU A 167 -1.16 -14.20 -13.11
N LEU A 168 -1.53 -13.07 -12.50
CA LEU A 168 -2.91 -12.76 -12.16
C LEU A 168 -3.60 -11.80 -13.15
N SER A 169 -2.84 -10.97 -13.90
CA SER A 169 -3.45 -10.09 -14.90
C SER A 169 -4.25 -10.86 -15.99
N PRO A 170 -3.77 -12.00 -16.52
CA PRO A 170 -4.58 -12.80 -17.44
C PRO A 170 -5.85 -13.38 -16.81
N GLN A 171 -5.87 -13.46 -15.47
CA GLN A 171 -6.99 -13.95 -14.67
C GLN A 171 -7.95 -12.83 -14.23
N GLY A 172 -7.71 -11.60 -14.67
CA GLY A 172 -8.58 -10.45 -14.43
C GLY A 172 -8.33 -9.70 -13.12
N ILE A 173 -7.19 -9.95 -12.46
CA ILE A 173 -6.78 -9.21 -11.26
C ILE A 173 -5.69 -8.21 -11.61
N HIS A 174 -5.93 -6.92 -11.36
CA HIS A 174 -4.96 -5.86 -11.58
C HIS A 174 -3.98 -5.78 -10.41
N VAL A 175 -2.71 -6.01 -10.66
CA VAL A 175 -1.64 -5.87 -9.65
C VAL A 175 -0.71 -4.74 -10.07
N ALA A 176 -0.54 -3.74 -9.20
CA ALA A 176 0.36 -2.63 -9.46
C ALA A 176 1.26 -2.29 -8.24
N HIS A 177 2.49 -1.89 -8.56
CA HIS A 177 3.50 -1.46 -7.59
C HIS A 177 3.84 0.02 -7.84
N PHE A 178 3.85 0.82 -6.76
CA PHE A 178 4.12 2.25 -6.82
C PHE A 178 5.49 2.54 -6.20
N VAL A 179 6.45 2.95 -6.98
CA VAL A 179 7.75 3.45 -6.49
C VAL A 179 7.56 4.89 -6.04
N ILE A 180 7.51 5.11 -4.73
CA ILE A 180 7.43 6.45 -4.16
C ILE A 180 8.86 6.95 -3.94
N ASP A 181 9.39 7.70 -4.90
CA ASP A 181 10.77 8.18 -4.90
C ASP A 181 10.87 9.61 -4.34
N GLY A 182 10.79 9.72 -3.03
CA GLY A 182 10.90 10.98 -2.30
C GLY A 182 10.23 10.92 -0.93
N GLY A 183 10.36 11.99 -0.18
CA GLY A 183 9.67 12.17 1.10
C GLY A 183 8.19 12.51 0.88
N ILE A 184 7.28 11.82 1.54
CA ILE A 184 5.85 12.19 1.53
C ILE A 184 5.64 13.25 2.61
N ARG A 185 4.97 14.35 2.25
CA ARG A 185 4.55 15.42 3.16
C ARG A 185 3.57 14.89 4.21
N SER A 186 3.71 15.36 5.45
CA SER A 186 2.81 15.04 6.55
C SER A 186 2.87 16.15 7.61
N ALA A 187 2.01 16.10 8.64
CA ALA A 187 2.08 17.04 9.76
C ALA A 187 3.46 17.04 10.47
N ALA A 188 4.13 15.88 10.54
CA ALA A 188 5.48 15.74 11.12
C ALA A 188 6.63 15.97 10.13
N ARG A 189 6.34 16.14 8.85
CA ARG A 189 7.33 16.31 7.78
C ARG A 189 6.80 17.32 6.79
N THR A 190 7.23 18.57 6.96
CA THR A 190 6.85 19.72 6.13
C THR A 190 7.96 20.07 5.16
N GLU A 191 7.59 20.69 4.07
CA GLU A 191 8.54 21.28 3.10
C GLU A 191 9.24 22.49 3.68
N HIS A 192 10.45 22.75 3.19
CA HIS A 192 11.13 24.01 3.45
C HIS A 192 10.45 25.12 2.66
N ALA A 193 10.26 26.31 3.25
CA ALA A 193 9.55 27.41 2.62
C ALA A 193 10.20 27.90 1.30
N ASP A 194 11.52 27.75 1.18
CA ASP A 194 12.31 28.10 -0.01
C ASP A 194 12.38 26.99 -1.08
N ARG A 195 11.74 25.84 -0.82
CA ARG A 195 11.71 24.68 -1.72
C ARG A 195 10.30 24.10 -1.85
N PRO A 196 9.38 24.85 -2.45
CA PRO A 196 8.03 24.34 -2.67
C PRO A 196 8.06 23.11 -3.60
N ASP A 197 7.16 22.19 -3.37
CA ASP A 197 7.01 20.92 -4.12
C ASP A 197 8.28 20.04 -4.10
N SER A 198 9.11 20.17 -3.06
CA SER A 198 10.27 19.30 -2.83
C SER A 198 9.91 17.98 -2.18
N MET A 199 8.67 17.82 -1.77
CA MET A 199 8.12 16.59 -1.21
C MET A 199 6.88 16.17 -1.98
N LEU A 200 6.61 14.85 -1.93
CA LEU A 200 5.39 14.29 -2.52
C LEU A 200 4.16 14.68 -1.68
N ASP A 201 3.16 15.23 -2.34
CA ASP A 201 1.85 15.44 -1.75
C ASP A 201 1.09 14.10 -1.67
N PRO A 202 0.62 13.67 -0.48
CA PRO A 202 -0.11 12.42 -0.34
C PRO A 202 -1.42 12.37 -1.14
N ASP A 203 -2.08 13.52 -1.39
CA ASP A 203 -3.30 13.58 -2.21
C ASP A 203 -2.97 13.42 -3.69
N ALA A 204 -1.87 13.99 -4.19
CA ALA A 204 -1.40 13.77 -5.55
C ALA A 204 -0.98 12.31 -5.79
N ILE A 205 -0.35 11.67 -4.80
CA ILE A 205 -0.07 10.24 -4.85
C ILE A 205 -1.38 9.44 -4.91
N ALA A 206 -2.35 9.74 -4.06
CA ALA A 206 -3.64 9.05 -4.04
C ALA A 206 -4.38 9.17 -5.38
N LEU A 207 -4.31 10.34 -6.03
CA LEU A 207 -4.87 10.55 -7.38
C LEU A 207 -4.16 9.65 -8.42
N SER A 208 -2.85 9.46 -8.31
CA SER A 208 -2.10 8.56 -9.19
C SER A 208 -2.53 7.10 -9.01
N TYR A 209 -2.80 6.66 -7.77
CA TYR A 209 -3.39 5.34 -7.50
C TYR A 209 -4.77 5.20 -8.15
N TRP A 210 -5.60 6.23 -8.02
CA TRP A 210 -6.93 6.24 -8.64
C TRP A 210 -6.86 6.15 -10.16
N ASN A 211 -5.97 6.90 -10.79
CA ASN A 211 -5.78 6.87 -12.25
C ASN A 211 -5.37 5.46 -12.73
N VAL A 212 -4.53 4.75 -11.99
CA VAL A 212 -4.16 3.36 -12.31
C VAL A 212 -5.37 2.44 -12.18
N LEU A 213 -6.20 2.61 -11.15
CA LEU A 213 -7.42 1.82 -10.96
C LEU A 213 -8.47 2.03 -12.09
N GLN A 214 -8.45 3.19 -12.75
CA GLN A 214 -9.37 3.52 -13.84
C GLN A 214 -8.91 2.98 -15.21
N GLN A 215 -7.73 2.38 -15.30
CA GLN A 215 -7.19 1.89 -16.56
C GLN A 215 -7.99 0.70 -17.11
N PRO A 216 -8.25 0.68 -18.43
CA PRO A 216 -8.85 -0.48 -19.08
C PRO A 216 -7.88 -1.67 -19.07
N ARG A 217 -8.41 -2.90 -19.07
CA ARG A 217 -7.61 -4.14 -19.06
C ARG A 217 -6.58 -4.24 -20.19
N SER A 218 -6.81 -3.55 -21.30
CA SER A 218 -5.90 -3.52 -22.44
C SER A 218 -4.63 -2.71 -22.21
N ALA A 219 -4.55 -1.94 -21.11
CA ALA A 219 -3.42 -1.04 -20.81
C ALA A 219 -3.19 -0.90 -19.31
N TRP A 220 -3.14 -2.01 -18.59
CA TRP A 220 -2.85 -2.00 -17.15
C TRP A 220 -1.38 -1.73 -16.86
N THR A 221 -1.13 -0.75 -16.03
CA THR A 221 0.18 -0.47 -15.43
C THR A 221 0.47 -1.48 -14.32
N TRP A 222 1.62 -2.16 -14.37
CA TRP A 222 2.08 -2.99 -13.25
C TRP A 222 3.06 -2.24 -12.33
N GLU A 223 3.74 -1.20 -12.82
CA GLU A 223 4.65 -0.38 -12.00
C GLU A 223 4.58 1.09 -12.44
N LEU A 224 4.51 2.00 -11.46
CA LEU A 224 4.52 3.44 -11.66
C LEU A 224 5.47 4.08 -10.64
N GLU A 225 6.35 4.97 -11.11
CA GLU A 225 7.23 5.76 -10.26
C GLU A 225 6.72 7.19 -10.12
N LEU A 226 6.68 7.68 -8.89
CA LEU A 226 6.29 9.05 -8.53
C LEU A 226 7.42 9.71 -7.75
N ARG A 227 7.78 10.93 -8.12
CA ARG A 227 8.81 11.74 -7.45
C ARG A 227 8.46 13.22 -7.48
N PRO A 228 8.99 14.03 -6.53
CA PRO A 228 8.97 15.48 -6.67
C PRO A 228 9.75 15.89 -7.93
N TRP A 229 9.31 16.96 -8.59
CA TRP A 229 9.95 17.43 -9.83
C TRP A 229 11.42 17.86 -9.65
N VAL A 230 11.84 18.17 -8.41
CA VAL A 230 13.22 18.55 -8.06
C VAL A 230 14.11 17.38 -7.63
N GLU A 231 13.53 16.16 -7.51
CA GLU A 231 14.29 14.96 -7.09
C GLU A 231 15.29 14.59 -8.20
N LYS A 232 16.53 14.29 -7.79
CA LYS A 232 17.59 13.88 -8.72
C LYS A 232 17.53 12.37 -8.97
N PHE A 233 17.78 12.00 -10.24
CA PHE A 233 17.90 10.62 -10.68
C PHE A 233 19.16 9.94 -10.13
#